data_29b30fc3fd2d34e8905d33bfcbaf42e4
#
_entry.id   29b30fc3fd2d34e8905d33bfcbaf42e4
#
_cell.length_a   1.000
_cell.length_b   1.000
_cell.length_c   1.000
_cell.angle_alpha   90.00
_cell.angle_beta   90.00
_cell.angle_gamma   90.00
#
_symmetry.space_group_name_H-M   'P 1'
#
loop_
_entity.id
_entity.type
_entity.pdbx_description
1 polymer ?
#
loop_
_entity_poly.entity_id
_entity_poly.type
_entity_poly.pdbx_seq_one_letter_code
_entity_poly.pdbx_strand_id
1 'polypeptide(L)'
;MCECVRWGLPSQGLAGAVVELGVDLLTVVGHKMYAPKGIAVLYVRARVQLEPLIGGGGQEQGRRAGTENVAGVVAFGVAAELALDELAAGWPGHLEALRDRLHRELEVRLPGRLDLNGARSPRLPQTLNVSIRGIEGHAVLASCSTVAASTGSACHSGEHEPSPVLSAMGLSRERGLSALRLTLGRWTTESDVDTSAAELARAVEQNSG
;
A
#
# COMPACT_ATOMS: atom_id res chain seq x y z
N MET A 1 -11.40 6.62 -5.47
CA MET A 1 -11.52 6.66 -4.00
C MET A 1 -10.37 5.81 -3.46
N CYS A 2 -9.36 6.40 -2.84
CA CYS A 2 -8.12 5.72 -2.47
C CYS A 2 -8.32 4.99 -1.14
N GLU A 3 -8.19 3.66 -1.14
CA GLU A 3 -8.30 2.83 0.06
C GLU A 3 -7.03 2.98 0.90
N CYS A 4 -7.03 3.93 1.80
CA CYS A 4 -6.02 3.98 2.84
C CYS A 4 -6.49 3.13 4.01
N VAL A 5 -6.17 1.84 4.03
CA VAL A 5 -6.19 1.08 5.27
C VAL A 5 -5.08 1.66 6.15
N ARG A 6 -5.47 2.48 7.10
CA ARG A 6 -4.57 3.00 8.12
C ARG A 6 -4.20 1.81 9.02
N TRP A 7 -3.00 1.29 8.87
CA TRP A 7 -2.40 0.38 9.85
C TRP A 7 -2.18 1.18 11.14
N GLY A 8 -3.08 1.07 12.04
CA GLY A 8 -3.15 1.84 13.27
C GLY A 8 -4.59 1.90 13.74
N LEU A 9 -5.32 0.76 13.63
CA LEU A 9 -6.60 0.63 14.29
C LEU A 9 -6.37 0.73 15.81
N PRO A 10 -7.10 1.58 16.52
CA PRO A 10 -7.04 1.59 17.97
C PRO A 10 -7.37 0.21 18.52
N SER A 11 -6.92 -0.08 19.72
CA SER A 11 -7.12 -1.34 20.45
C SER A 11 -8.58 -1.84 20.56
N GLN A 12 -9.53 -1.08 20.03
CA GLN A 12 -10.97 -1.36 20.05
C GLN A 12 -11.50 -2.03 18.75
N GLY A 13 -10.62 -2.40 17.82
CA GLY A 13 -11.01 -3.06 16.59
C GLY A 13 -11.72 -2.16 15.57
N LEU A 14 -12.33 -2.77 14.52
CA LEU A 14 -12.98 -2.05 13.42
C LEU A 14 -14.10 -1.11 13.90
N ALA A 15 -14.87 -1.53 14.90
CA ALA A 15 -15.98 -0.72 15.44
C ALA A 15 -15.49 0.60 16.06
N GLY A 16 -14.38 0.58 16.80
CA GLY A 16 -13.76 1.80 17.33
C GLY A 16 -13.21 2.69 16.23
N ALA A 17 -12.55 2.08 15.23
CA ALA A 17 -11.98 2.81 14.11
C ALA A 17 -13.01 3.57 13.28
N VAL A 18 -14.18 2.98 12.96
CA VAL A 18 -15.21 3.66 12.16
C VAL A 18 -15.88 4.81 12.90
N VAL A 19 -15.95 4.74 14.24
CA VAL A 19 -16.46 5.85 15.08
C VAL A 19 -15.44 6.99 15.09
N GLU A 20 -14.16 6.69 15.33
CA GLU A 20 -13.08 7.68 15.34
C GLU A 20 -12.89 8.35 13.98
N LEU A 21 -12.96 7.59 12.89
CA LEU A 21 -12.88 8.11 11.52
C LEU A 21 -14.12 8.91 11.10
N GLY A 22 -15.24 8.77 11.81
CA GLY A 22 -16.48 9.44 11.49
C GLY A 22 -17.09 9.05 10.13
N VAL A 23 -16.72 7.89 9.58
CA VAL A 23 -17.16 7.46 8.24
C VAL A 23 -18.50 6.74 8.28
N ASP A 24 -19.30 6.90 7.23
CA ASP A 24 -20.55 6.19 7.05
C ASP A 24 -20.37 4.88 6.27
N LEU A 25 -19.36 4.80 5.42
CA LEU A 25 -19.00 3.64 4.60
C LEU A 25 -17.50 3.40 4.67
N LEU A 26 -17.08 2.14 4.87
CA LEU A 26 -15.67 1.75 4.83
C LEU A 26 -15.51 0.42 4.11
N THR A 27 -14.72 0.42 3.03
CA THR A 27 -14.34 -0.81 2.34
C THR A 27 -13.02 -1.33 2.88
N VAL A 28 -12.98 -2.61 3.25
CA VAL A 28 -11.76 -3.33 3.65
C VAL A 28 -11.56 -4.51 2.72
N VAL A 29 -10.42 -4.51 2.01
CA VAL A 29 -10.12 -5.50 0.99
C VAL A 29 -9.19 -6.57 1.54
N GLY A 30 -9.60 -7.85 1.45
CA GLY A 30 -8.91 -8.97 2.10
C GLY A 30 -7.45 -9.14 1.68
N HIS A 31 -7.13 -9.05 0.38
CA HIS A 31 -5.75 -9.21 -0.10
C HIS A 31 -4.79 -8.08 0.33
N LYS A 32 -5.30 -7.00 0.94
CA LYS A 32 -4.46 -5.96 1.58
C LYS A 32 -4.06 -6.33 3.02
N MET A 33 -4.66 -7.40 3.56
CA MET A 33 -4.38 -7.97 4.89
C MET A 33 -3.89 -9.41 4.80
N TYR A 34 -3.37 -9.84 3.65
CA TYR A 34 -2.90 -11.21 3.38
C TYR A 34 -4.00 -12.28 3.35
N ALA A 35 -5.29 -11.93 3.30
CA ALA A 35 -6.35 -12.87 2.95
C ALA A 35 -6.30 -13.21 1.44
N PRO A 36 -6.93 -14.30 1.00
CA PRO A 36 -7.06 -14.62 -0.41
C PRO A 36 -7.71 -13.50 -1.22
N LYS A 37 -7.40 -13.42 -2.52
CA LYS A 37 -8.10 -12.52 -3.44
C LYS A 37 -9.58 -12.92 -3.56
N GLY A 38 -10.44 -11.97 -3.88
CA GLY A 38 -11.87 -12.21 -4.14
C GLY A 38 -12.78 -12.03 -2.93
N ILE A 39 -12.25 -11.54 -1.80
CA ILE A 39 -13.05 -11.18 -0.62
C ILE A 39 -12.77 -9.74 -0.18
N ALA A 40 -13.83 -9.02 0.16
CA ALA A 40 -13.79 -7.71 0.78
C ALA A 40 -15.01 -7.53 1.69
N VAL A 41 -14.92 -6.62 2.64
CA VAL A 41 -16.01 -6.23 3.54
C VAL A 41 -16.35 -4.76 3.30
N LEU A 42 -17.64 -4.47 3.25
CA LEU A 42 -18.17 -3.10 3.28
C LEU A 42 -18.86 -2.86 4.64
N TYR A 43 -18.27 -2.00 5.46
CA TYR A 43 -18.98 -1.45 6.60
C TYR A 43 -19.99 -0.41 6.12
N VAL A 44 -21.21 -0.51 6.62
CA VAL A 44 -22.31 0.43 6.34
C VAL A 44 -22.89 0.87 7.68
N ARG A 45 -22.86 2.17 7.97
CA ARG A 45 -23.46 2.71 9.19
C ARG A 45 -24.97 2.44 9.21
N ALA A 46 -25.53 2.08 10.35
CA ALA A 46 -26.91 1.57 10.48
C ALA A 46 -27.99 2.43 9.84
N ARG A 47 -27.82 3.74 9.76
CA ARG A 47 -28.78 4.68 9.13
C ARG A 47 -28.61 4.84 7.61
N VAL A 48 -27.55 4.30 7.03
CA VAL A 48 -27.26 4.45 5.61
C VAL A 48 -28.00 3.37 4.84
N GLN A 49 -28.78 3.76 3.85
CA GLN A 49 -29.42 2.86 2.91
C GLN A 49 -28.62 2.82 1.62
N LEU A 50 -28.39 1.62 1.10
CA LEU A 50 -27.70 1.40 -0.17
C LEU A 50 -28.65 0.65 -1.10
N GLU A 51 -28.75 1.11 -2.33
CA GLU A 51 -29.37 0.33 -3.38
C GLU A 51 -28.46 -0.81 -3.82
N PRO A 52 -28.99 -2.05 -3.94
CA PRO A 52 -28.20 -3.18 -4.41
C PRO A 52 -27.70 -2.94 -5.85
N LEU A 53 -26.38 -3.07 -6.06
CA LEU A 53 -25.81 -3.04 -7.40
C LEU A 53 -26.13 -4.32 -8.20
N ILE A 54 -26.28 -5.45 -7.49
CA ILE A 54 -26.60 -6.76 -8.07
C ILE A 54 -27.92 -7.22 -7.47
N GLY A 55 -28.96 -7.24 -8.30
CA GLY A 55 -30.29 -7.71 -7.93
C GLY A 55 -30.37 -9.24 -7.92
N GLY A 56 -31.34 -9.82 -7.17
CA GLY A 56 -31.57 -11.26 -7.09
C GLY A 56 -32.12 -11.69 -5.74
N GLY A 57 -31.49 -12.68 -5.10
CA GLY A 57 -31.89 -13.21 -3.80
C GLY A 57 -31.63 -12.24 -2.64
N GLY A 58 -32.17 -12.60 -1.45
CA GLY A 58 -32.10 -11.75 -0.26
C GLY A 58 -30.80 -11.84 0.56
N GLN A 59 -29.72 -12.36 0.00
CA GLN A 59 -28.44 -12.46 0.67
C GLN A 59 -27.91 -11.09 1.13
N GLU A 60 -27.09 -11.08 2.16
CA GLU A 60 -26.55 -9.86 2.77
C GLU A 60 -27.66 -8.84 3.13
N GLN A 61 -28.80 -9.33 3.63
CA GLN A 61 -29.97 -8.53 3.96
C GLN A 61 -30.53 -7.76 2.74
N GLY A 62 -30.50 -8.37 1.56
CA GLY A 62 -30.93 -7.78 0.31
C GLY A 62 -29.96 -6.78 -0.33
N ARG A 63 -28.75 -6.59 0.24
CA ARG A 63 -27.79 -5.63 -0.26
C ARG A 63 -26.92 -6.16 -1.39
N ARG A 64 -26.74 -7.48 -1.46
CA ARG A 64 -25.91 -8.12 -2.48
C ARG A 64 -26.38 -9.54 -2.73
N ALA A 65 -27.00 -9.77 -3.86
CA ALA A 65 -27.47 -11.09 -4.26
C ALA A 65 -26.32 -12.05 -4.61
N GLY A 66 -26.60 -13.34 -4.55
CA GLY A 66 -25.68 -14.43 -4.82
C GLY A 66 -25.20 -15.12 -3.55
N THR A 67 -24.98 -16.44 -3.64
CA THR A 67 -24.51 -17.25 -2.51
C THR A 67 -23.22 -16.69 -1.92
N GLU A 68 -23.17 -16.65 -0.59
CA GLU A 68 -22.03 -16.11 0.15
C GLU A 68 -20.78 -16.98 -0.06
N ASN A 69 -19.65 -16.33 -0.27
CA ASN A 69 -18.35 -16.98 -0.32
C ASN A 69 -17.86 -17.30 1.10
N VAL A 70 -18.44 -18.34 1.72
CA VAL A 70 -18.14 -18.70 3.12
C VAL A 70 -16.65 -18.93 3.35
N ALA A 71 -15.97 -19.63 2.44
CA ALA A 71 -14.53 -19.87 2.57
C ALA A 71 -13.72 -18.55 2.57
N GLY A 72 -14.08 -17.61 1.70
CA GLY A 72 -13.47 -16.28 1.67
C GLY A 72 -13.75 -15.47 2.93
N VAL A 73 -14.99 -15.54 3.46
CA VAL A 73 -15.37 -14.85 4.71
C VAL A 73 -14.56 -15.37 5.89
N VAL A 74 -14.43 -16.70 6.04
CA VAL A 74 -13.61 -17.31 7.09
C VAL A 74 -12.14 -16.90 6.97
N ALA A 75 -11.57 -16.98 5.76
CA ALA A 75 -10.19 -16.59 5.52
C ALA A 75 -9.96 -15.08 5.80
N PHE A 76 -10.93 -14.22 5.49
CA PHE A 76 -10.89 -12.81 5.85
C PHE A 76 -10.87 -12.60 7.37
N GLY A 77 -11.72 -13.33 8.11
CA GLY A 77 -11.76 -13.29 9.57
C GLY A 77 -10.41 -13.65 10.19
N VAL A 78 -9.82 -14.77 9.77
CA VAL A 78 -8.47 -15.18 10.23
C VAL A 78 -7.41 -14.13 9.92
N ALA A 79 -7.42 -13.55 8.72
CA ALA A 79 -6.47 -12.49 8.36
C ALA A 79 -6.66 -11.23 9.22
N ALA A 80 -7.88 -10.89 9.59
CA ALA A 80 -8.17 -9.77 10.48
C ALA A 80 -7.67 -10.03 11.91
N GLU A 81 -7.85 -11.22 12.45
CA GLU A 81 -7.31 -11.62 13.76
C GLU A 81 -5.78 -11.53 13.78
N LEU A 82 -5.11 -12.10 12.78
CA LEU A 82 -3.65 -12.02 12.65
C LEU A 82 -3.16 -10.57 12.54
N ALA A 83 -3.88 -9.72 11.83
CA ALA A 83 -3.52 -8.30 11.73
C ALA A 83 -3.67 -7.57 13.07
N LEU A 84 -4.68 -7.91 13.88
CA LEU A 84 -4.82 -7.36 15.24
C LEU A 84 -3.68 -7.79 16.16
N ASP A 85 -3.30 -9.06 16.11
CA ASP A 85 -2.17 -9.59 16.89
C ASP A 85 -0.86 -8.90 16.52
N GLU A 86 -0.61 -8.67 15.22
CA GLU A 86 0.57 -7.94 14.74
C GLU A 86 0.60 -6.48 15.19
N LEU A 87 -0.56 -5.81 15.17
CA LEU A 87 -0.69 -4.45 15.69
C LEU A 87 -0.35 -4.41 17.18
N ALA A 88 -0.88 -5.35 17.96
CA ALA A 88 -0.60 -5.46 19.40
C ALA A 88 0.87 -5.79 19.69
N ALA A 89 1.53 -6.57 18.83
CA ALA A 89 2.95 -6.91 18.92
C ALA A 89 3.90 -5.78 18.47
N GLY A 90 3.37 -4.62 18.06
CA GLY A 90 4.21 -3.48 17.64
C GLY A 90 4.78 -3.59 16.21
N TRP A 91 4.21 -4.46 15.38
CA TRP A 91 4.66 -4.70 14.00
C TRP A 91 4.77 -3.43 13.13
N PRO A 92 3.88 -2.42 13.25
CA PRO A 92 4.05 -1.18 12.52
C PRO A 92 5.37 -0.47 12.77
N GLY A 93 5.84 -0.46 14.02
CA GLY A 93 7.15 0.11 14.38
C GLY A 93 8.33 -0.67 13.79
N HIS A 94 8.22 -2.00 13.71
CA HIS A 94 9.21 -2.83 13.03
C HIS A 94 9.29 -2.52 11.53
N LEU A 95 8.15 -2.43 10.85
CA LEU A 95 8.09 -2.08 9.43
C LEU A 95 8.60 -0.66 9.16
N GLU A 96 8.34 0.26 10.07
CA GLU A 96 8.87 1.62 10.00
C GLU A 96 10.40 1.63 10.08
N ALA A 97 10.98 0.87 11.00
CA ALA A 97 12.43 0.74 11.13
C ALA A 97 13.08 0.15 9.87
N LEU A 98 12.48 -0.90 9.28
CA LEU A 98 12.94 -1.50 8.01
C LEU A 98 12.81 -0.52 6.84
N ARG A 99 11.70 0.22 6.74
CA ARG A 99 11.51 1.28 5.73
C ARG A 99 12.58 2.36 5.85
N ASP A 100 12.87 2.82 7.05
CA ASP A 100 13.85 3.86 7.29
C ASP A 100 15.28 3.35 7.04
N ARG A 101 15.54 2.06 7.30
CA ARG A 101 16.78 1.40 6.88
C ARG A 101 16.91 1.42 5.35
N LEU A 102 15.86 1.00 4.62
CA LEU A 102 15.87 1.02 3.15
C LEU A 102 16.17 2.43 2.61
N HIS A 103 15.56 3.44 3.19
CA HIS A 103 15.81 4.84 2.79
C HIS A 103 17.28 5.23 3.00
N ARG A 104 17.84 4.97 4.19
CA ARG A 104 19.26 5.26 4.50
C ARG A 104 20.23 4.51 3.58
N GLU A 105 19.97 3.23 3.32
CA GLU A 105 20.80 2.41 2.43
C GLU A 105 20.80 2.93 0.99
N LEU A 106 19.65 3.41 0.51
CA LEU A 106 19.55 4.07 -0.80
C LEU A 106 20.27 5.42 -0.81
N GLU A 107 20.16 6.24 0.25
CA GLU A 107 20.88 7.53 0.34
C GLU A 107 22.39 7.35 0.31
N VAL A 108 22.90 6.32 0.98
CA VAL A 108 24.34 6.00 0.99
C VAL A 108 24.83 5.58 -0.41
N ARG A 109 24.04 4.78 -1.13
CA ARG A 109 24.40 4.26 -2.46
C ARG A 109 24.16 5.24 -3.60
N LEU A 110 23.22 6.15 -3.43
CA LEU A 110 22.82 7.14 -4.43
C LEU A 110 22.95 8.57 -3.87
N PRO A 111 24.15 9.01 -3.49
CA PRO A 111 24.36 10.29 -2.78
C PRO A 111 23.86 11.47 -3.62
N GLY A 112 22.99 12.29 -3.01
CA GLY A 112 22.44 13.49 -3.63
C GLY A 112 21.43 13.26 -4.76
N ARG A 113 21.05 12.01 -5.03
CA ARG A 113 20.09 11.66 -6.10
C ARG A 113 18.67 11.38 -5.62
N LEU A 114 18.44 11.26 -4.32
CA LEU A 114 17.14 10.89 -3.77
C LEU A 114 16.35 12.10 -3.27
N ASP A 115 15.07 12.13 -3.60
CA ASP A 115 14.09 13.02 -3.02
C ASP A 115 12.97 12.19 -2.35
N LEU A 116 12.82 12.32 -1.03
CA LEU A 116 11.74 11.66 -0.31
C LEU A 116 10.40 12.36 -0.58
N ASN A 117 9.42 11.64 -1.11
CA ASN A 117 8.09 12.16 -1.37
C ASN A 117 7.22 12.02 -0.11
N GLY A 118 6.49 13.10 0.24
CA GLY A 118 5.64 13.14 1.44
C GLY A 118 6.39 13.23 2.77
N ALA A 119 7.64 13.73 2.79
CA ALA A 119 8.49 13.81 3.98
C ALA A 119 7.86 14.55 5.17
N ARG A 120 6.99 15.53 4.89
CA ARG A 120 6.34 16.40 5.90
C ARG A 120 4.99 15.88 6.39
N SER A 121 4.54 14.74 5.88
CA SER A 121 3.21 14.18 6.19
C SER A 121 3.35 12.84 6.92
N PRO A 122 2.39 12.49 7.78
CA PRO A 122 2.28 11.13 8.30
C PRO A 122 2.20 10.14 7.13
N ARG A 123 2.94 9.04 7.22
CA ARG A 123 3.06 8.02 6.16
C ARG A 123 2.70 6.65 6.72
N LEU A 124 2.32 5.75 5.83
CA LEU A 124 2.22 4.34 6.19
C LEU A 124 3.60 3.81 6.60
N PRO A 125 3.70 3.07 7.71
CA PRO A 125 4.98 2.59 8.23
C PRO A 125 5.77 1.74 7.23
N GLN A 126 5.07 0.95 6.42
CA GLN A 126 5.68 0.02 5.47
C GLN A 126 6.01 0.63 4.10
N THR A 127 5.63 1.88 3.79
CA THR A 127 5.74 2.42 2.43
C THR A 127 6.75 3.55 2.34
N LEU A 128 7.74 3.37 1.48
CA LEU A 128 8.70 4.39 1.07
C LEU A 128 8.37 4.85 -0.36
N ASN A 129 8.22 6.15 -0.57
CA ASN A 129 8.11 6.73 -1.91
C ASN A 129 9.25 7.72 -2.10
N VAL A 130 10.13 7.42 -3.06
CA VAL A 130 11.30 8.25 -3.39
C VAL A 130 11.34 8.52 -4.88
N SER A 131 11.82 9.71 -5.26
CA SER A 131 12.16 10.03 -6.64
C SER A 131 13.68 10.00 -6.81
N ILE A 132 14.16 9.43 -7.91
CA ILE A 132 15.58 9.32 -8.22
C ILE A 132 15.93 10.29 -9.35
N ARG A 133 16.69 11.33 -9.05
CA ARG A 133 17.02 12.38 -10.01
C ARG A 133 17.76 11.83 -11.23
N GLY A 134 17.37 12.31 -12.41
CA GLY A 134 18.03 11.99 -13.68
C GLY A 134 17.69 10.65 -14.28
N ILE A 135 16.67 9.95 -13.74
CA ILE A 135 16.22 8.68 -14.31
C ILE A 135 14.72 8.46 -14.07
N GLU A 136 14.02 7.87 -15.00
CA GLU A 136 12.63 7.48 -14.82
C GLU A 136 12.52 6.16 -14.03
N GLY A 137 11.57 6.11 -13.09
CA GLY A 137 11.39 4.96 -12.20
C GLY A 137 11.10 3.66 -12.94
N HIS A 138 10.40 3.71 -14.09
CA HIS A 138 10.13 2.51 -14.88
C HIS A 138 11.39 1.90 -15.48
N ALA A 139 12.37 2.72 -15.90
CA ALA A 139 13.65 2.25 -16.43
C ALA A 139 14.47 1.53 -15.33
N VAL A 140 14.45 2.09 -14.11
CA VAL A 140 15.07 1.41 -12.94
C VAL A 140 14.44 0.04 -12.71
N LEU A 141 13.11 -0.04 -12.69
CA LEU A 141 12.41 -1.30 -12.43
C LEU A 141 12.59 -2.32 -13.57
N ALA A 142 12.67 -1.87 -14.82
CA ALA A 142 12.96 -2.74 -15.97
C ALA A 142 14.34 -3.41 -15.88
N SER A 143 15.31 -2.71 -15.26
CA SER A 143 16.69 -3.21 -15.04
C SER A 143 16.87 -3.95 -13.71
N CYS A 144 15.82 -4.03 -12.88
CA CYS A 144 15.85 -4.64 -11.55
C CYS A 144 14.82 -5.77 -11.44
N SER A 145 15.17 -6.97 -11.86
CA SER A 145 14.25 -8.13 -11.89
C SER A 145 14.03 -8.79 -10.54
N THR A 146 14.85 -8.47 -9.53
CA THR A 146 14.83 -9.09 -8.21
C THR A 146 13.96 -8.35 -7.19
N VAL A 147 13.57 -7.09 -7.49
CA VAL A 147 12.76 -6.26 -6.60
C VAL A 147 11.39 -6.00 -7.23
N ALA A 148 10.34 -6.51 -6.60
CA ALA A 148 8.96 -6.20 -6.97
C ALA A 148 8.54 -4.85 -6.37
N ALA A 149 8.46 -3.82 -7.20
CA ALA A 149 8.09 -2.47 -6.80
C ALA A 149 7.18 -1.81 -7.85
N SER A 150 6.81 -0.56 -7.64
CA SER A 150 5.90 0.17 -8.54
C SER A 150 6.31 1.63 -8.66
N THR A 151 6.07 2.24 -9.82
CA THR A 151 6.25 3.70 -10.03
C THR A 151 5.06 4.53 -9.53
N GLY A 152 3.93 3.88 -9.18
CA GLY A 152 2.73 4.59 -8.76
C GLY A 152 1.56 3.67 -8.46
N SER A 153 0.33 4.08 -8.79
CA SER A 153 -0.84 3.22 -8.70
C SER A 153 -0.83 2.20 -9.84
N ALA A 154 -1.11 0.94 -9.49
CA ALA A 154 -1.06 -0.20 -10.41
C ALA A 154 -2.09 -0.14 -11.57
N CYS A 155 -2.97 0.86 -11.60
CA CYS A 155 -4.10 0.94 -12.52
C CYS A 155 -3.79 1.68 -13.85
N HIS A 156 -2.59 2.19 -14.04
CA HIS A 156 -2.21 2.91 -15.26
C HIS A 156 -1.08 2.15 -15.97
N SER A 157 -1.46 1.10 -16.69
CA SER A 157 -0.55 0.39 -17.58
C SER A 157 -0.59 1.05 -18.97
N GLY A 158 0.52 1.61 -19.40
CA GLY A 158 0.73 1.99 -20.80
C GLY A 158 1.03 3.47 -21.09
N GLU A 159 0.84 4.40 -20.17
CA GLU A 159 1.20 5.80 -20.37
C GLU A 159 2.33 6.21 -19.42
N HIS A 160 3.34 6.92 -19.96
CA HIS A 160 4.45 7.53 -19.19
C HIS A 160 3.96 8.81 -18.48
N GLU A 161 2.97 8.65 -17.60
CA GLU A 161 2.42 9.73 -16.80
C GLU A 161 2.76 9.55 -15.31
N PRO A 162 3.02 10.65 -14.59
CA PRO A 162 3.29 10.57 -13.16
C PRO A 162 2.05 10.12 -12.40
N SER A 163 2.24 9.52 -11.25
CA SER A 163 1.12 9.17 -10.36
C SER A 163 0.22 10.38 -10.11
N PRO A 164 -1.12 10.27 -10.32
CA PRO A 164 -2.05 11.36 -10.02
C PRO A 164 -1.95 11.86 -8.56
N VAL A 165 -1.57 10.98 -7.63
CA VAL A 165 -1.34 11.34 -6.22
C VAL A 165 -0.14 12.29 -6.11
N LEU A 166 0.98 11.98 -6.76
CA LEU A 166 2.17 12.83 -6.71
C LEU A 166 1.92 14.17 -7.40
N SER A 167 1.17 14.17 -8.50
CA SER A 167 0.74 15.40 -9.18
C SER A 167 -0.16 16.26 -8.28
N ALA A 168 -1.12 15.66 -7.59
CA ALA A 168 -1.98 16.35 -6.62
C ALA A 168 -1.22 16.90 -5.41
N MET A 169 -0.07 16.29 -5.06
CA MET A 169 0.85 16.81 -4.04
C MET A 169 1.71 17.98 -4.54
N GLY A 170 1.57 18.39 -5.81
CA GLY A 170 2.32 19.50 -6.40
C GLY A 170 3.74 19.14 -6.86
N LEU A 171 4.06 17.84 -7.02
CA LEU A 171 5.34 17.43 -7.57
C LEU A 171 5.39 17.71 -9.08
N SER A 172 6.55 18.12 -9.59
CA SER A 172 6.76 18.30 -11.03
C SER A 172 6.61 16.97 -11.77
N ARG A 173 6.28 17.03 -13.07
CA ARG A 173 6.16 15.85 -13.93
C ARG A 173 7.42 14.98 -13.89
N GLU A 174 8.59 15.61 -14.02
CA GLU A 174 9.90 14.94 -13.97
C GLU A 174 10.09 14.17 -12.65
N ARG A 175 9.85 14.83 -11.52
CA ARG A 175 9.94 14.17 -10.20
C ARG A 175 8.93 13.06 -10.02
N GLY A 176 7.71 13.21 -10.56
CA GLY A 176 6.67 12.19 -10.52
C GLY A 176 7.02 10.95 -11.36
N LEU A 177 7.63 11.15 -12.54
CA LEU A 177 8.08 10.05 -13.41
C LEU A 177 9.29 9.30 -12.85
N SER A 178 10.15 9.99 -12.09
CA SER A 178 11.31 9.38 -11.42
C SER A 178 10.96 8.66 -10.11
N ALA A 179 9.68 8.62 -9.73
CA ALA A 179 9.26 8.06 -8.46
C ALA A 179 9.21 6.53 -8.45
N LEU A 180 9.64 5.96 -7.32
CA LEU A 180 9.47 4.56 -6.96
C LEU A 180 8.67 4.45 -5.67
N ARG A 181 7.68 3.56 -5.64
CA ARG A 181 6.97 3.17 -4.43
C ARG A 181 7.44 1.78 -4.01
N LEU A 182 8.15 1.75 -2.90
CA LEU A 182 8.71 0.55 -2.29
C LEU A 182 7.86 0.22 -1.06
N THR A 183 7.30 -0.98 -1.01
CA THR A 183 6.40 -1.38 0.07
C THR A 183 6.91 -2.68 0.69
N LEU A 184 7.19 -2.62 1.98
CA LEU A 184 7.62 -3.74 2.77
C LEU A 184 6.41 -4.51 3.31
N GLY A 185 6.58 -5.78 3.61
CA GLY A 185 5.52 -6.64 4.09
C GLY A 185 5.93 -7.47 5.29
N ARG A 186 5.00 -8.30 5.74
CA ARG A 186 5.11 -9.19 6.90
C ARG A 186 6.40 -10.02 6.92
N TRP A 187 6.88 -10.45 5.77
CA TRP A 187 8.03 -11.35 5.66
C TRP A 187 9.32 -10.65 5.25
N THR A 188 9.30 -9.31 5.13
CA THR A 188 10.50 -8.55 4.76
C THR A 188 11.51 -8.58 5.91
N THR A 189 12.72 -8.99 5.60
CA THR A 189 13.86 -9.04 6.52
C THR A 189 14.84 -7.87 6.30
N GLU A 190 15.76 -7.64 7.23
CA GLU A 190 16.86 -6.68 7.04
C GLU A 190 17.72 -7.04 5.83
N SER A 191 17.98 -8.33 5.61
CA SER A 191 18.74 -8.82 4.45
C SER A 191 18.04 -8.51 3.13
N ASP A 192 16.71 -8.63 3.08
CA ASP A 192 15.92 -8.26 1.89
C ASP A 192 16.02 -6.76 1.61
N VAL A 193 16.01 -5.94 2.66
CA VAL A 193 16.18 -4.49 2.57
C VAL A 193 17.54 -4.12 2.00
N ASP A 194 18.63 -4.69 2.54
CA ASP A 194 19.99 -4.42 2.11
C ASP A 194 20.23 -4.87 0.66
N THR A 195 19.73 -6.06 0.31
CA THR A 195 19.80 -6.61 -1.05
C THR A 195 19.00 -5.72 -2.02
N SER A 196 17.77 -5.32 -1.65
CA SER A 196 16.94 -4.48 -2.50
C SER A 196 17.58 -3.10 -2.73
N ALA A 197 18.19 -2.51 -1.71
CA ALA A 197 18.88 -1.23 -1.87
C ALA A 197 20.09 -1.34 -2.82
N ALA A 198 20.86 -2.42 -2.72
CA ALA A 198 22.01 -2.66 -3.61
C ALA A 198 21.57 -2.89 -5.06
N GLU A 199 20.54 -3.71 -5.28
CA GLU A 199 20.02 -4.00 -6.62
C GLU A 199 19.39 -2.78 -7.30
N LEU A 200 18.64 -1.97 -6.55
CA LEU A 200 18.08 -0.71 -7.08
C LEU A 200 19.19 0.29 -7.43
N ALA A 201 20.21 0.43 -6.59
CA ALA A 201 21.35 1.31 -6.88
C ALA A 201 22.11 0.86 -8.14
N ARG A 202 22.37 -0.44 -8.28
CA ARG A 202 22.99 -1.03 -9.48
C ARG A 202 22.15 -0.73 -10.75
N ALA A 203 20.81 -0.91 -10.66
CA ALA A 203 19.91 -0.62 -11.78
C ALA A 203 19.94 0.87 -12.17
N VAL A 204 20.06 1.78 -11.20
CA VAL A 204 20.21 3.23 -11.45
C VAL A 204 21.53 3.51 -12.17
N GLU A 205 22.64 2.93 -11.74
CA GLU A 205 23.97 3.13 -12.38
C GLU A 205 23.98 2.62 -13.81
N GLN A 206 23.39 1.47 -14.09
CA GLN A 206 23.28 0.88 -15.44
C GLN A 206 22.51 1.77 -16.44
N ASN A 207 21.58 2.58 -15.96
CA ASN A 207 20.75 3.46 -16.80
C ASN A 207 21.23 4.94 -16.77
N SER A 208 22.35 5.23 -16.13
CA SER A 208 22.91 6.59 -16.02
C SER A 208 24.09 6.87 -16.97
N GLY A 209 24.42 5.90 -17.86
CA GLY A 209 25.49 5.98 -18.84
C GLY A 209 25.06 6.54 -20.20
#